data_dd1b4d9717d52ff30a657b4f4ca7f8ce
#
_entry.id   dd1b4d9717d52ff30a657b4f4ca7f8ce
#
_cell.length_a   1.000
_cell.length_b   1.000
_cell.length_c   1.000
_cell.angle_alpha   90.00
_cell.angle_beta   90.00
_cell.angle_gamma   90.00
#
_symmetry.space_group_name_H-M   'P 1'
#
loop_
_entity.id
_entity.type
_entity.pdbx_description
1 polymer ?
#
loop_
_entity_poly.entity_id
_entity_poly.type
_entity_poly.pdbx_seq_one_letter_code
_entity_poly.pdbx_strand_id
1 'polypeptide(L)'
;MQATRLRERAAQEQRRERTRTLDEQLDEERRIAKENRPPGHEWRGYQDYEVELLRAQCEEQVASLQADVLARDEEIKRLRDLLEQHTQQASEQASAQHTWAARVSDLEAQLRTHDARTQQLRTEASDALAHTRDLEARLAEADALRRHLHNQVQELRGNVRVYARVRPAARADPVAEWRYPDAALLATQLEVHVPSESAMGHASVKTHAFAFDHVFPPAATQSDVFAEVSDLLQSVLDGYHTTIFAYGQTGSGKTHTLEGGAGIDWQHAAHALDNDAGLIPRAMHMLWRTAEKQRTHGWSYTFEAQMVEVYLDQVSDLL
;
A
#
# COMPACT_ATOMS: atom_id res chain seq x y z
N MET A 1 36.53 -14.54 56.43
CA MET A 1 37.34 -14.38 55.22
C MET A 1 37.66 -15.71 54.53
N GLN A 2 38.16 -16.74 55.18
CA GLN A 2 38.49 -18.02 54.51
C GLN A 2 37.25 -18.80 54.01
N ALA A 3 36.16 -18.81 54.74
CA ALA A 3 34.92 -19.51 54.32
C ALA A 3 34.24 -18.86 53.11
N THR A 4 34.37 -17.55 52.92
CA THR A 4 33.82 -16.82 51.76
C THR A 4 34.61 -17.12 50.48
N ARG A 5 35.94 -17.17 50.57
CA ARG A 5 36.84 -17.53 49.46
C ARG A 5 36.64 -19.00 48.99
N LEU A 6 36.33 -19.92 49.90
CA LEU A 6 36.01 -21.30 49.58
C LEU A 6 34.65 -21.42 48.83
N ARG A 7 33.64 -20.65 49.26
CA ARG A 7 32.31 -20.62 48.60
C ARG A 7 32.40 -19.98 47.19
N GLU A 8 33.21 -18.93 47.03
CA GLU A 8 33.43 -18.31 45.71
C GLU A 8 34.17 -19.27 44.77
N ARG A 9 35.17 -20.00 45.21
CA ARG A 9 35.84 -21.01 44.37
C ARG A 9 34.91 -22.14 43.97
N ALA A 10 34.09 -22.65 44.91
CA ALA A 10 33.10 -23.71 44.61
C ALA A 10 32.04 -23.22 43.61
N ALA A 11 31.57 -21.99 43.74
CA ALA A 11 30.60 -21.40 42.78
C ALA A 11 31.22 -21.16 41.40
N GLN A 12 32.50 -20.81 41.34
CA GLN A 12 33.23 -20.60 40.10
C GLN A 12 33.53 -21.93 39.36
N GLU A 13 33.82 -22.98 40.14
CA GLU A 13 34.02 -24.32 39.64
C GLU A 13 32.70 -24.91 39.08
N GLN A 14 31.58 -24.74 39.81
CA GLN A 14 30.25 -25.14 39.38
C GLN A 14 29.77 -24.41 38.12
N ARG A 15 30.14 -23.14 37.94
CA ARG A 15 29.87 -22.39 36.67
C ARG A 15 30.68 -22.92 35.51
N ARG A 16 31.97 -23.25 35.71
CA ARG A 16 32.83 -23.85 34.68
C ARG A 16 32.35 -25.22 34.22
N GLU A 17 31.87 -26.01 35.15
CA GLU A 17 31.32 -27.34 34.88
C GLU A 17 29.98 -27.25 34.12
N ARG A 18 29.11 -26.30 34.46
CA ARG A 18 27.87 -26.01 33.71
C ARG A 18 28.12 -25.52 32.28
N THR A 19 29.09 -24.63 32.08
CA THR A 19 29.44 -24.15 30.73
C THR A 19 29.98 -25.30 29.87
N ARG A 20 30.79 -26.15 30.45
CA ARG A 20 31.35 -27.32 29.76
C ARG A 20 30.28 -28.34 29.37
N THR A 21 29.32 -28.62 30.23
CA THR A 21 28.19 -29.49 29.88
C THR A 21 27.25 -28.89 28.83
N LEU A 22 27.04 -27.58 28.82
CA LEU A 22 26.28 -26.91 27.76
C LEU A 22 27.00 -26.95 26.40
N ASP A 23 28.31 -26.73 26.39
CA ASP A 23 29.12 -26.82 25.15
C ASP A 23 29.13 -28.25 24.59
N GLU A 24 29.25 -29.26 25.47
CA GLU A 24 29.18 -30.68 25.09
C GLU A 24 27.77 -31.06 24.54
N GLN A 25 26.69 -30.50 25.10
CA GLN A 25 25.32 -30.70 24.61
C GLN A 25 25.11 -30.03 23.24
N LEU A 26 25.60 -28.81 23.06
CA LEU A 26 25.53 -28.09 21.79
C LEU A 26 26.33 -28.78 20.67
N ASP A 27 27.49 -29.33 21.00
CA ASP A 27 28.29 -30.07 20.03
C ASP A 27 27.66 -31.44 19.65
N GLU A 28 26.97 -32.08 20.58
CA GLU A 28 26.19 -33.30 20.30
C GLU A 28 24.95 -33.01 19.46
N GLU A 29 24.22 -31.92 19.73
CA GLU A 29 23.11 -31.48 18.90
C GLU A 29 23.57 -31.12 17.49
N ARG A 30 24.71 -30.47 17.34
CA ARG A 30 25.35 -30.18 16.03
C ARG A 30 25.75 -31.46 15.28
N ARG A 31 26.15 -32.48 15.99
CA ARG A 31 26.49 -33.78 15.42
C ARG A 31 25.25 -34.51 14.91
N ILE A 32 24.18 -34.57 15.70
CA ILE A 32 22.90 -35.17 15.36
C ILE A 32 22.26 -34.44 14.16
N ALA A 33 22.32 -33.11 14.12
CA ALA A 33 21.84 -32.32 12.99
C ALA A 33 22.62 -32.55 11.69
N LYS A 34 23.91 -32.86 11.79
CA LYS A 34 24.76 -33.27 10.62
C LYS A 34 24.46 -34.67 10.10
N GLU A 35 24.16 -35.61 10.99
CA GLU A 35 23.92 -37.04 10.62
C GLU A 35 22.53 -37.28 10.00
N ASN A 36 21.51 -36.44 10.34
CA ASN A 36 20.13 -36.62 9.86
C ASN A 36 19.80 -35.87 8.57
N ARG A 37 20.77 -35.56 7.72
CA ARG A 37 20.62 -34.79 6.50
C ARG A 37 20.15 -35.65 5.31
N PRO A 38 18.90 -35.54 4.82
CA PRO A 38 18.49 -36.23 3.58
C PRO A 38 18.94 -35.48 2.32
N PRO A 39 19.24 -36.16 1.22
CA PRO A 39 19.73 -35.55 -0.02
C PRO A 39 18.58 -35.09 -0.93
N GLY A 40 18.72 -33.90 -1.46
CA GLY A 40 18.08 -33.44 -2.71
C GLY A 40 16.82 -32.60 -2.59
N HIS A 41 16.94 -31.32 -2.91
CA HIS A 41 16.16 -30.56 -3.88
C HIS A 41 16.38 -29.02 -3.76
N GLU A 42 16.41 -28.35 -4.87
CA GLU A 42 16.81 -26.93 -5.08
C GLU A 42 15.93 -25.85 -4.41
N TRP A 43 14.92 -26.22 -3.64
CA TRP A 43 14.07 -25.26 -2.87
C TRP A 43 14.62 -24.87 -1.50
N ARG A 44 15.77 -25.40 -1.11
CA ARG A 44 16.38 -25.17 0.22
C ARG A 44 17.18 -23.86 0.34
N GLY A 45 17.61 -23.31 -0.77
CA GLY A 45 18.47 -22.10 -0.74
C GLY A 45 17.81 -20.85 -0.17
N TYR A 46 16.50 -20.71 -0.29
CA TYR A 46 15.78 -19.52 0.21
C TYR A 46 15.45 -19.63 1.70
N GLN A 47 15.02 -20.81 2.15
CA GLN A 47 14.74 -21.03 3.58
C GLN A 47 16.02 -21.10 4.42
N ASP A 48 17.09 -21.67 3.88
CA ASP A 48 18.40 -21.70 4.55
C ASP A 48 18.99 -20.28 4.67
N TYR A 49 18.82 -19.41 3.67
CA TYR A 49 19.26 -18.01 3.73
C TYR A 49 18.48 -17.18 4.76
N GLU A 50 17.15 -17.36 4.84
CA GLU A 50 16.31 -16.66 5.81
C GLU A 50 16.58 -17.15 7.26
N VAL A 51 16.84 -18.44 7.41
CA VAL A 51 17.25 -19.04 8.69
C VAL A 51 18.66 -18.60 9.08
N GLU A 52 19.60 -18.50 8.13
CA GLU A 52 20.95 -17.94 8.39
C GLU A 52 20.90 -16.45 8.72
N LEU A 53 20.05 -15.66 8.04
CA LEU A 53 19.86 -14.25 8.33
C LEU A 53 19.24 -14.04 9.74
N LEU A 54 18.24 -14.85 10.09
CA LEU A 54 17.63 -14.84 11.43
C LEU A 54 18.61 -15.34 12.50
N ARG A 55 19.45 -16.33 12.19
CA ARG A 55 20.52 -16.76 13.09
C ARG A 55 21.56 -15.67 13.30
N ALA A 56 22.01 -15.01 12.23
CA ALA A 56 22.94 -13.90 12.31
C ALA A 56 22.35 -12.72 13.14
N GLN A 57 21.07 -12.40 12.96
CA GLN A 57 20.39 -11.38 13.79
C GLN A 57 20.26 -11.81 15.26
N CYS A 58 19.94 -13.08 15.51
CA CYS A 58 19.91 -13.61 16.87
C CYS A 58 21.30 -13.63 17.51
N GLU A 59 22.34 -14.03 16.76
CA GLU A 59 23.74 -14.02 17.24
C GLU A 59 24.22 -12.58 17.53
N GLU A 60 23.82 -11.60 16.71
CA GLU A 60 24.14 -10.19 16.94
C GLU A 60 23.40 -9.64 18.18
N GLN A 61 22.12 -10.03 18.38
CA GLN A 61 21.39 -9.68 19.60
C GLN A 61 21.95 -10.36 20.85
N VAL A 62 22.35 -11.63 20.75
CA VAL A 62 23.01 -12.36 21.85
C VAL A 62 24.37 -11.74 22.16
N ALA A 63 25.16 -11.36 21.15
CA ALA A 63 26.41 -10.67 21.33
C ALA A 63 26.25 -9.29 21.97
N SER A 64 25.20 -8.53 21.58
CA SER A 64 24.85 -7.25 22.20
C SER A 64 24.45 -7.42 23.67
N LEU A 65 23.61 -8.40 23.97
CA LEU A 65 23.19 -8.70 25.34
C LEU A 65 24.36 -9.22 26.20
N GLN A 66 25.27 -9.97 25.62
CA GLN A 66 26.51 -10.41 26.29
C GLN A 66 27.45 -9.25 26.57
N ALA A 67 27.58 -8.29 25.64
CA ALA A 67 28.34 -7.06 25.83
C ALA A 67 27.73 -6.19 26.95
N ASP A 68 26.39 -6.07 27.00
CA ASP A 68 25.68 -5.37 28.08
C ASP A 68 25.83 -6.08 29.44
N VAL A 69 25.86 -7.40 29.45
CA VAL A 69 26.13 -8.20 30.67
C VAL A 69 27.57 -8.02 31.14
N LEU A 70 28.53 -8.02 30.21
CA LEU A 70 29.94 -7.76 30.53
C LEU A 70 30.16 -6.33 31.04
N ALA A 71 29.54 -5.32 30.41
CA ALA A 71 29.58 -3.93 30.87
C ALA A 71 28.95 -3.77 32.27
N ARG A 72 27.82 -4.50 32.52
CA ARG A 72 27.19 -4.53 33.86
C ARG A 72 28.04 -5.28 34.90
N ASP A 73 28.74 -6.36 34.51
CA ASP A 73 29.65 -7.08 35.41
C ASP A 73 30.88 -6.23 35.79
N GLU A 74 31.40 -5.44 34.84
CA GLU A 74 32.45 -4.45 35.12
C GLU A 74 31.93 -3.31 36.01
N GLU A 75 30.72 -2.81 35.79
CA GLU A 75 30.06 -1.82 36.63
C GLU A 75 29.77 -2.39 38.05
N ILE A 76 29.28 -3.64 38.14
CA ILE A 76 29.10 -4.34 39.42
C ILE A 76 30.45 -4.53 40.16
N LYS A 77 31.53 -4.83 39.43
CA LYS A 77 32.86 -4.94 39.99
C LYS A 77 33.36 -3.59 40.51
N ARG A 78 33.13 -2.53 39.74
CA ARG A 78 33.46 -1.15 40.11
C ARG A 78 32.68 -0.66 41.34
N LEU A 79 31.38 -0.99 41.40
CA LEU A 79 30.52 -0.71 42.55
C LEU A 79 30.91 -1.54 43.79
N ARG A 80 31.34 -2.79 43.61
CA ARG A 80 31.86 -3.62 44.70
C ARG A 80 33.20 -3.11 45.27
N ASP A 81 34.11 -2.73 44.37
CA ASP A 81 35.39 -2.17 44.78
C ASP A 81 35.19 -0.80 45.50
N LEU A 82 34.23 0.02 45.03
CA LEU A 82 33.79 1.25 45.69
C LEU A 82 33.17 1.00 47.07
N LEU A 83 32.33 -0.01 47.18
CA LEU A 83 31.70 -0.46 48.47
C LEU A 83 32.77 -0.97 49.45
N GLU A 84 33.79 -1.69 48.94
CA GLU A 84 34.87 -2.20 49.75
C GLU A 84 35.78 -1.08 50.28
N GLN A 85 36.10 -0.09 49.44
CA GLN A 85 36.82 1.14 49.85
C GLN A 85 35.99 1.96 50.87
N HIS A 86 34.69 2.10 50.64
CA HIS A 86 33.83 2.86 51.55
C HIS A 86 33.49 2.13 52.85
N THR A 87 33.37 0.77 52.86
CA THR A 87 33.24 0.02 54.10
C THR A 87 34.50 0.06 54.93
N GLN A 88 35.67 0.13 54.28
CA GLN A 88 36.92 0.33 54.93
C GLN A 88 37.06 1.73 55.55
N GLN A 89 36.61 2.77 54.80
CA GLN A 89 36.55 4.14 55.33
C GLN A 89 35.39 4.34 56.36
N ALA A 90 34.27 3.64 56.22
CA ALA A 90 33.18 3.73 57.17
C ALA A 90 33.46 3.01 58.53
N SER A 91 34.44 2.07 58.55
CA SER A 91 34.90 1.48 59.81
C SER A 91 35.66 2.48 60.67
N GLU A 92 36.13 3.57 60.08
CA GLU A 92 36.86 4.62 60.79
C GLU A 92 35.97 5.83 61.21
N GLN A 93 34.76 5.94 60.62
CA GLN A 93 33.86 7.06 60.94
C GLN A 93 32.40 6.61 61.12
N ALA A 94 31.96 6.42 62.33
CA ALA A 94 30.59 5.99 62.69
C ALA A 94 29.45 6.93 62.22
N SER A 95 29.73 8.10 61.70
CA SER A 95 28.77 9.08 61.19
C SER A 95 28.35 8.87 59.71
N ALA A 96 29.08 8.04 58.95
CA ALA A 96 28.84 7.82 57.52
C ALA A 96 27.71 6.77 57.26
N GLN A 97 27.38 5.89 58.23
CA GLN A 97 26.39 4.83 58.04
C GLN A 97 24.99 5.37 57.71
N HIS A 98 24.59 6.49 58.31
CA HIS A 98 23.24 7.06 58.06
C HIS A 98 23.06 7.65 56.65
N THR A 99 24.13 8.21 56.07
CA THR A 99 24.07 8.80 54.73
C THR A 99 24.02 7.75 53.61
N TRP A 100 24.62 6.58 53.85
CA TRP A 100 24.60 5.46 52.88
C TRP A 100 23.27 4.73 52.86
N ALA A 101 22.63 4.53 54.01
CA ALA A 101 21.30 3.89 54.12
C ALA A 101 20.23 4.75 53.40
N ALA A 102 20.30 6.09 53.55
CA ALA A 102 19.41 7.01 52.87
C ALA A 102 19.59 6.93 51.33
N ARG A 103 20.86 6.81 50.86
CA ARG A 103 21.16 6.77 49.40
C ARG A 103 20.76 5.44 48.74
N VAL A 104 20.91 4.33 49.47
CA VAL A 104 20.42 3.01 49.01
C VAL A 104 18.89 3.02 48.91
N SER A 105 18.22 3.57 49.93
CA SER A 105 16.78 3.73 49.90
C SER A 105 16.27 4.60 48.76
N ASP A 106 17.01 5.69 48.46
CA ASP A 106 16.69 6.58 47.33
C ASP A 106 16.91 5.88 45.96
N LEU A 107 18.02 5.14 45.79
CA LEU A 107 18.25 4.33 44.58
C LEU A 107 17.25 3.20 44.39
N GLU A 108 16.84 2.55 45.46
CA GLU A 108 15.73 1.53 45.41
C GLU A 108 14.38 2.17 45.05
N ALA A 109 14.11 3.38 45.55
CA ALA A 109 12.92 4.15 45.15
C ALA A 109 12.98 4.56 43.67
N GLN A 110 14.14 5.00 43.18
CA GLN A 110 14.35 5.33 41.78
C GLN A 110 14.20 4.09 40.87
N LEU A 111 14.76 2.95 41.25
CA LEU A 111 14.59 1.68 40.54
C LEU A 111 13.10 1.28 40.44
N ARG A 112 12.37 1.35 41.56
CA ARG A 112 10.92 1.05 41.57
C ARG A 112 10.13 1.99 40.66
N THR A 113 10.47 3.30 40.67
CA THR A 113 9.81 4.26 39.76
C THR A 113 10.17 4.01 38.29
N HIS A 114 11.41 3.61 38.02
CA HIS A 114 11.87 3.28 36.67
C HIS A 114 11.22 1.99 36.14
N ASP A 115 11.11 0.96 36.99
CA ASP A 115 10.46 -0.29 36.65
C ASP A 115 8.95 -0.10 36.42
N ALA A 116 8.29 0.67 37.28
CA ALA A 116 6.88 1.02 37.10
C ALA A 116 6.65 1.78 35.77
N ARG A 117 7.55 2.74 35.46
CA ARG A 117 7.50 3.48 34.21
C ARG A 117 7.71 2.59 32.98
N THR A 118 8.68 1.69 33.07
CA THR A 118 8.97 0.73 32.00
C THR A 118 7.79 -0.19 31.76
N GLN A 119 7.14 -0.63 32.80
CA GLN A 119 5.96 -1.48 32.72
C GLN A 119 4.76 -0.72 32.14
N GLN A 120 4.57 0.53 32.52
CA GLN A 120 3.55 1.40 31.94
C GLN A 120 3.79 1.61 30.42
N LEU A 121 5.03 1.94 30.03
CA LEU A 121 5.35 2.11 28.59
C LEU A 121 5.18 0.84 27.77
N ARG A 122 5.43 -0.33 28.38
CA ARG A 122 5.18 -1.63 27.72
C ARG A 122 3.68 -1.90 27.52
N THR A 123 2.85 -1.57 28.51
CA THR A 123 1.40 -1.71 28.35
C THR A 123 0.86 -0.73 27.31
N GLU A 124 1.26 0.54 27.36
CA GLU A 124 0.89 1.55 26.38
C GLU A 124 1.31 1.16 24.94
N ALA A 125 2.52 0.62 24.77
CA ALA A 125 2.99 0.12 23.49
C ALA A 125 2.20 -1.11 23.00
N SER A 126 1.87 -2.03 23.92
CA SER A 126 1.04 -3.19 23.60
C SER A 126 -0.38 -2.78 23.16
N ASP A 127 -0.98 -1.84 23.90
CA ASP A 127 -2.32 -1.34 23.60
C ASP A 127 -2.35 -0.57 22.28
N ALA A 128 -1.31 0.24 22.00
CA ALA A 128 -1.16 0.92 20.72
C ALA A 128 -1.04 -0.06 19.55
N LEU A 129 -0.25 -1.13 19.71
CA LEU A 129 -0.12 -2.18 18.70
C LEU A 129 -1.42 -2.95 18.47
N ALA A 130 -2.17 -3.24 19.55
CA ALA A 130 -3.47 -3.89 19.45
C ALA A 130 -4.47 -2.99 18.71
N HIS A 131 -4.47 -1.70 19.03
CA HIS A 131 -5.33 -0.72 18.36
C HIS A 131 -4.97 -0.55 16.88
N THR A 132 -3.68 -0.52 16.53
CA THR A 132 -3.24 -0.46 15.13
C THR A 132 -3.74 -1.68 14.34
N ARG A 133 -3.63 -2.89 14.90
CA ARG A 133 -4.14 -4.10 14.26
C ARG A 133 -5.67 -4.09 14.09
N ASP A 134 -6.40 -3.58 15.07
CA ASP A 134 -7.86 -3.42 14.96
C ASP A 134 -8.22 -2.44 13.84
N LEU A 135 -7.52 -1.30 13.75
CA LEU A 135 -7.73 -0.32 12.68
C LEU A 135 -7.39 -0.90 11.31
N GLU A 136 -6.30 -1.65 11.18
CA GLU A 136 -5.93 -2.33 9.93
C GLU A 136 -6.99 -3.35 9.49
N ALA A 137 -7.51 -4.14 10.43
CA ALA A 137 -8.58 -5.10 10.16
C ALA A 137 -9.88 -4.39 9.70
N ARG A 138 -10.27 -3.32 10.39
CA ARG A 138 -11.45 -2.53 10.01
C ARG A 138 -11.27 -1.82 8.68
N LEU A 139 -10.08 -1.36 8.37
CA LEU A 139 -9.77 -0.77 7.08
C LEU A 139 -9.90 -1.80 5.95
N ALA A 140 -9.36 -3.01 6.14
CA ALA A 140 -9.48 -4.09 5.16
C ALA A 140 -10.94 -4.51 4.92
N GLU A 141 -11.76 -4.60 5.99
CA GLU A 141 -13.18 -4.89 5.90
C GLU A 141 -13.95 -3.78 5.17
N ALA A 142 -13.68 -2.52 5.52
CA ALA A 142 -14.29 -1.37 4.86
C ALA A 142 -13.94 -1.29 3.38
N ASP A 143 -12.68 -1.61 3.00
CA ASP A 143 -12.27 -1.63 1.58
C ASP A 143 -12.93 -2.79 0.82
N ALA A 144 -13.06 -3.96 1.42
CA ALA A 144 -13.79 -5.07 0.82
C ALA A 144 -15.27 -4.73 0.60
N LEU A 145 -15.92 -4.11 1.58
CA LEU A 145 -17.30 -3.65 1.46
C LEU A 145 -17.44 -2.57 0.38
N ARG A 146 -16.53 -1.60 0.32
CA ARG A 146 -16.50 -0.56 -0.71
C ARG A 146 -16.46 -1.19 -2.11
N ARG A 147 -15.55 -2.15 -2.33
CA ARG A 147 -15.42 -2.84 -3.63
C ARG A 147 -16.71 -3.60 -3.98
N HIS A 148 -17.28 -4.30 -3.01
CA HIS A 148 -18.54 -5.02 -3.22
C HIS A 148 -19.68 -4.07 -3.60
N LEU A 149 -19.87 -2.99 -2.86
CA LEU A 149 -20.90 -1.99 -3.14
C LEU A 149 -20.67 -1.28 -4.47
N HIS A 150 -19.42 -0.94 -4.79
CA HIS A 150 -19.07 -0.35 -6.07
C HIS A 150 -19.46 -1.28 -7.23
N ASN A 151 -19.11 -2.57 -7.12
CA ASN A 151 -19.49 -3.56 -8.13
C ASN A 151 -21.01 -3.69 -8.28
N GLN A 152 -21.75 -3.74 -7.18
CA GLN A 152 -23.23 -3.76 -7.23
C GLN A 152 -23.78 -2.53 -7.95
N VAL A 153 -23.26 -1.35 -7.69
CA VAL A 153 -23.65 -0.12 -8.40
C VAL A 153 -23.38 -0.23 -9.90
N GLN A 154 -22.20 -0.77 -10.28
CA GLN A 154 -21.89 -0.96 -11.71
C GLN A 154 -22.82 -1.98 -12.37
N GLU A 155 -23.15 -3.08 -11.70
CA GLU A 155 -24.11 -4.08 -12.19
C GLU A 155 -25.52 -3.49 -12.35
N LEU A 156 -26.00 -2.69 -11.40
CA LEU A 156 -27.29 -2.03 -11.47
C LEU A 156 -27.36 -0.96 -12.58
N ARG A 157 -26.25 -0.29 -12.88
CA ARG A 157 -26.13 0.64 -14.01
C ARG A 157 -26.09 -0.07 -15.37
N GLY A 158 -25.90 -1.40 -15.39
CA GLY A 158 -25.80 -2.22 -16.59
C GLY A 158 -24.35 -2.43 -17.05
N ASN A 159 -24.08 -3.67 -17.49
CA ASN A 159 -22.75 -4.09 -17.94
C ASN A 159 -22.36 -3.52 -19.31
N VAL A 160 -23.36 -3.17 -20.12
CA VAL A 160 -23.16 -2.53 -21.42
C VAL A 160 -23.84 -1.18 -21.38
N ARG A 161 -23.07 -0.11 -21.59
CA ARG A 161 -23.57 1.27 -21.63
C ARG A 161 -23.26 1.87 -22.98
N VAL A 162 -24.24 2.49 -23.57
CA VAL A 162 -24.14 3.09 -24.89
C VAL A 162 -24.30 4.60 -24.75
N TYR A 163 -23.23 5.32 -25.02
CA TYR A 163 -23.21 6.77 -24.98
C TYR A 163 -23.20 7.36 -26.38
N ALA A 164 -23.99 8.41 -26.61
CA ALA A 164 -23.96 9.15 -27.86
C ALA A 164 -23.23 10.47 -27.66
N ARG A 165 -22.21 10.76 -28.48
CA ARG A 165 -21.52 12.05 -28.50
C ARG A 165 -21.71 12.73 -29.84
N VAL A 166 -22.33 13.89 -29.84
CA VAL A 166 -22.57 14.66 -31.04
C VAL A 166 -21.39 15.61 -31.30
N ARG A 167 -20.73 15.44 -32.44
CA ARG A 167 -19.62 16.31 -32.87
C ARG A 167 -20.14 17.73 -33.21
N PRO A 168 -19.46 18.79 -32.80
CA PRO A 168 -19.75 20.13 -33.30
C PRO A 168 -19.73 20.15 -34.82
N ALA A 169 -20.72 20.79 -35.47
CA ALA A 169 -20.80 20.90 -36.89
C ALA A 169 -19.67 21.81 -37.41
N ALA A 170 -19.04 21.40 -38.54
CA ALA A 170 -18.15 22.30 -39.28
C ALA A 170 -19.01 23.39 -39.95
N ARG A 171 -18.47 24.61 -40.08
CA ARG A 171 -19.20 25.79 -40.57
C ARG A 171 -19.85 25.63 -41.96
N ALA A 172 -19.46 24.62 -42.73
CA ALA A 172 -19.90 24.39 -44.12
C ALA A 172 -20.93 23.24 -44.29
N ASP A 173 -21.21 22.48 -43.21
CA ASP A 173 -22.09 21.31 -43.32
C ASP A 173 -23.56 21.73 -43.18
N PRO A 174 -24.50 21.22 -44.04
CA PRO A 174 -25.92 21.35 -43.83
C PRO A 174 -26.28 20.49 -42.61
N VAL A 175 -26.61 21.16 -41.51
CA VAL A 175 -26.82 20.49 -40.21
C VAL A 175 -28.31 20.10 -40.11
N ALA A 176 -28.56 18.81 -39.84
CA ALA A 176 -29.85 18.40 -39.30
C ALA A 176 -30.11 19.11 -37.94
N GLU A 177 -31.33 19.43 -37.67
CA GLU A 177 -31.69 20.01 -36.38
C GLU A 177 -31.65 18.90 -35.30
N TRP A 178 -30.76 19.10 -34.33
CA TRP A 178 -30.61 18.18 -33.21
C TRP A 178 -31.30 18.73 -31.98
N ARG A 179 -32.11 17.91 -31.31
CA ARG A 179 -32.77 18.27 -30.04
C ARG A 179 -32.41 17.28 -28.96
N TYR A 180 -32.34 17.79 -27.77
CA TYR A 180 -31.98 17.08 -26.54
C TYR A 180 -33.12 17.28 -25.53
N PRO A 181 -34.23 16.51 -25.63
CA PRO A 181 -35.47 16.78 -24.88
C PRO A 181 -35.30 16.75 -23.35
N ASP A 182 -34.39 15.91 -22.86
CA ASP A 182 -34.13 15.69 -21.44
C ASP A 182 -32.76 16.18 -20.95
N ALA A 183 -32.08 17.04 -21.72
CA ALA A 183 -30.71 17.48 -21.42
C ALA A 183 -30.53 18.07 -20.01
N ALA A 184 -31.57 18.68 -19.45
CA ALA A 184 -31.53 19.26 -18.11
C ALA A 184 -31.76 18.25 -16.97
N LEU A 185 -32.20 17.03 -17.27
CA LEU A 185 -32.58 16.03 -16.28
C LEU A 185 -31.66 14.79 -16.37
N LEU A 186 -31.84 13.98 -17.41
CA LEU A 186 -31.15 12.69 -17.54
C LEU A 186 -30.15 12.64 -18.69
N ALA A 187 -30.31 13.55 -19.69
CA ALA A 187 -29.49 13.60 -20.89
C ALA A 187 -29.40 12.24 -21.62
N THR A 188 -30.52 11.54 -21.75
CA THR A 188 -30.59 10.20 -22.34
C THR A 188 -31.25 10.20 -23.73
N GLN A 189 -31.89 11.29 -24.11
CA GLN A 189 -32.70 11.37 -25.34
C GLN A 189 -32.03 12.27 -26.39
N LEU A 190 -32.07 11.81 -27.63
CA LEU A 190 -31.56 12.53 -28.79
C LEU A 190 -32.59 12.45 -29.91
N GLU A 191 -33.02 13.58 -30.42
CA GLU A 191 -33.89 13.67 -31.62
C GLU A 191 -33.17 14.33 -32.78
N VAL A 192 -33.34 13.77 -33.96
CA VAL A 192 -32.84 14.29 -35.23
C VAL A 192 -34.01 14.64 -36.10
N HIS A 193 -34.12 15.93 -36.42
CA HIS A 193 -35.15 16.46 -37.27
C HIS A 193 -34.60 16.65 -38.70
N VAL A 194 -35.06 15.83 -39.61
CA VAL A 194 -34.63 15.86 -41.03
C VAL A 194 -35.73 16.46 -41.89
N PRO A 195 -35.46 17.56 -42.61
CA PRO A 195 -36.43 18.05 -43.61
C PRO A 195 -36.71 16.95 -44.63
N SER A 196 -37.96 16.74 -44.89
CA SER A 196 -38.43 15.74 -45.84
C SER A 196 -39.53 16.34 -46.71
N GLU A 197 -39.65 15.97 -47.94
CA GLU A 197 -40.76 16.32 -48.80
C GLU A 197 -41.72 15.13 -48.88
N SER A 198 -42.99 15.40 -48.69
CA SER A 198 -44.03 14.34 -48.89
C SER A 198 -44.16 14.04 -50.39
N ALA A 199 -44.71 12.91 -50.76
CA ALA A 199 -44.94 12.51 -52.15
C ALA A 199 -45.86 13.48 -52.91
N MET A 200 -46.50 14.43 -52.21
CA MET A 200 -47.33 15.50 -52.78
C MET A 200 -46.63 16.89 -52.77
N GLY A 201 -45.28 16.96 -52.53
CA GLY A 201 -44.54 18.21 -52.55
C GLY A 201 -44.74 19.08 -51.30
N HIS A 202 -45.35 18.59 -50.23
CA HIS A 202 -45.46 19.38 -49.01
C HIS A 202 -44.20 19.18 -48.13
N ALA A 203 -43.63 20.28 -47.69
CA ALA A 203 -42.55 20.22 -46.70
C ALA A 203 -43.00 19.55 -45.40
N SER A 204 -42.29 18.51 -44.99
CA SER A 204 -42.49 17.79 -43.72
C SER A 204 -41.19 17.63 -42.99
N VAL A 205 -41.24 17.42 -41.69
CA VAL A 205 -40.07 17.10 -40.86
C VAL A 205 -40.23 15.67 -40.35
N LYS A 206 -39.26 14.85 -40.67
CA LYS A 206 -39.17 13.50 -40.12
C LYS A 206 -38.34 13.52 -38.87
N THR A 207 -38.90 13.17 -37.75
CA THR A 207 -38.21 13.08 -36.47
C THR A 207 -37.77 11.63 -36.22
N HIS A 208 -36.48 11.47 -35.94
CA HIS A 208 -35.89 10.21 -35.47
C HIS A 208 -35.46 10.40 -33.99
N ALA A 209 -36.13 9.68 -33.10
CA ALA A 209 -35.83 9.71 -31.67
C ALA A 209 -34.96 8.49 -31.31
N PHE A 210 -33.96 8.72 -30.51
CA PHE A 210 -33.03 7.73 -29.99
C PHE A 210 -32.92 7.89 -28.48
N ALA A 211 -32.69 6.77 -27.78
CA ALA A 211 -32.41 6.75 -26.36
C ALA A 211 -31.07 6.04 -26.11
N PHE A 212 -30.28 6.60 -25.22
CA PHE A 212 -28.97 6.11 -24.84
C PHE A 212 -28.85 6.19 -23.32
N ASP A 213 -27.79 5.57 -22.74
CA ASP A 213 -27.50 5.73 -21.33
C ASP A 213 -27.05 7.17 -21.00
N HIS A 214 -26.38 7.84 -21.94
CA HIS A 214 -26.10 9.28 -21.87
C HIS A 214 -25.87 9.88 -23.25
N VAL A 215 -26.26 11.13 -23.43
CA VAL A 215 -26.06 11.90 -24.67
C VAL A 215 -25.23 13.14 -24.39
N PHE A 216 -24.08 13.22 -25.02
CA PHE A 216 -23.20 14.41 -24.97
C PHE A 216 -23.51 15.34 -26.15
N PRO A 217 -24.05 16.52 -25.90
CA PRO A 217 -24.28 17.52 -26.94
C PRO A 217 -22.96 18.09 -27.48
N PRO A 218 -22.99 18.87 -28.58
CA PRO A 218 -21.77 19.46 -29.18
C PRO A 218 -20.94 20.34 -28.26
N ALA A 219 -21.54 20.88 -27.20
CA ALA A 219 -20.86 21.71 -26.20
C ALA A 219 -20.17 20.88 -25.11
N ALA A 220 -20.42 19.56 -25.04
CA ALA A 220 -19.82 18.72 -24.02
C ALA A 220 -18.30 18.61 -24.20
N THR A 221 -17.59 18.85 -23.09
CA THR A 221 -16.13 18.82 -23.03
C THR A 221 -15.60 17.39 -22.91
N GLN A 222 -14.28 17.23 -23.08
CA GLN A 222 -13.59 15.98 -22.82
C GLN A 222 -13.73 15.55 -21.34
N SER A 223 -13.76 16.53 -20.43
CA SER A 223 -13.95 16.28 -19.01
C SER A 223 -15.33 15.72 -18.69
N ASP A 224 -16.38 16.23 -19.36
CA ASP A 224 -17.76 15.74 -19.17
C ASP A 224 -17.89 14.28 -19.61
N VAL A 225 -17.30 13.95 -20.78
CA VAL A 225 -17.26 12.57 -21.28
C VAL A 225 -16.48 11.66 -20.34
N PHE A 226 -15.36 12.13 -19.83
CA PHE A 226 -14.54 11.35 -18.90
C PHE A 226 -15.23 11.10 -17.56
N ALA A 227 -16.00 12.06 -17.06
CA ALA A 227 -16.72 11.92 -15.80
C ALA A 227 -17.66 10.71 -15.79
N GLU A 228 -18.34 10.44 -16.92
CA GLU A 228 -19.25 9.28 -17.06
C GLU A 228 -18.53 7.92 -17.09
N VAL A 229 -17.27 7.90 -17.51
CA VAL A 229 -16.52 6.64 -17.62
C VAL A 229 -15.51 6.45 -16.47
N SER A 230 -15.29 7.47 -15.67
CA SER A 230 -14.29 7.44 -14.58
C SER A 230 -14.53 6.34 -13.54
N ASP A 231 -15.79 6.03 -13.24
CA ASP A 231 -16.17 4.95 -12.33
C ASP A 231 -15.71 3.57 -12.83
N LEU A 232 -15.63 3.38 -14.15
CA LEU A 232 -15.15 2.14 -14.75
C LEU A 232 -13.66 1.91 -14.50
N LEU A 233 -12.88 3.00 -14.41
CA LEU A 233 -11.46 2.91 -14.09
C LEU A 233 -11.22 2.50 -12.63
N GLN A 234 -12.11 2.89 -11.73
CA GLN A 234 -12.08 2.37 -10.37
C GLN A 234 -12.34 0.86 -10.34
N SER A 235 -13.27 0.37 -11.17
CA SER A 235 -13.51 -1.07 -11.30
C SER A 235 -12.25 -1.82 -11.81
N VAL A 236 -11.47 -1.22 -12.71
CA VAL A 236 -10.20 -1.79 -13.17
C VAL A 236 -9.20 -1.93 -12.01
N LEU A 237 -9.07 -0.90 -11.17
CA LEU A 237 -8.21 -0.95 -9.99
C LEU A 237 -8.70 -1.95 -8.94
N ASP A 238 -9.99 -2.21 -8.90
CA ASP A 238 -10.61 -3.22 -8.05
C ASP A 238 -10.49 -4.66 -8.62
N GLY A 239 -9.89 -4.81 -9.84
CA GLY A 239 -9.57 -6.10 -10.46
C GLY A 239 -10.55 -6.56 -11.53
N TYR A 240 -11.45 -5.71 -12.01
CA TYR A 240 -12.41 -6.02 -13.07
C TYR A 240 -11.89 -5.61 -14.44
N HIS A 241 -12.23 -6.39 -15.47
CA HIS A 241 -11.95 -6.04 -16.86
C HIS A 241 -12.98 -5.04 -17.40
N THR A 242 -12.48 -3.98 -18.01
CA THR A 242 -13.33 -2.96 -18.62
C THR A 242 -12.88 -2.70 -20.04
N THR A 243 -13.83 -2.54 -20.96
CA THR A 243 -13.57 -2.24 -22.35
C THR A 243 -14.37 -0.99 -22.75
N ILE A 244 -13.71 -0.03 -23.40
CA ILE A 244 -14.31 1.18 -23.92
C ILE A 244 -14.14 1.19 -25.43
N PHE A 245 -15.26 1.29 -26.19
CA PHE A 245 -15.28 1.38 -27.64
C PHE A 245 -15.69 2.78 -28.08
N ALA A 246 -14.98 3.36 -29.03
CA ALA A 246 -15.46 4.49 -29.80
C ALA A 246 -15.91 3.99 -31.18
N TYR A 247 -17.20 4.10 -31.46
CA TYR A 247 -17.82 3.64 -32.70
C TYR A 247 -18.41 4.82 -33.50
N GLY A 248 -18.32 4.74 -34.82
CA GLY A 248 -18.85 5.75 -35.71
C GLY A 248 -18.15 5.74 -37.09
N GLN A 249 -18.70 6.49 -38.03
CA GLN A 249 -18.11 6.62 -39.37
C GLN A 249 -16.73 7.32 -39.32
N THR A 250 -15.98 7.25 -40.41
CA THR A 250 -14.72 8.01 -40.54
C THR A 250 -15.01 9.50 -40.40
N GLY A 251 -14.17 10.21 -39.63
CA GLY A 251 -14.35 11.64 -39.35
C GLY A 251 -15.41 11.98 -38.30
N SER A 252 -16.07 11.01 -37.66
CA SER A 252 -17.06 11.28 -36.59
C SER A 252 -16.43 11.79 -35.29
N GLY A 253 -15.13 11.68 -35.08
CA GLY A 253 -14.44 12.14 -33.87
C GLY A 253 -14.06 11.03 -32.89
N LYS A 254 -13.98 9.77 -33.34
CA LYS A 254 -13.53 8.65 -32.49
C LYS A 254 -12.18 8.92 -31.85
N THR A 255 -11.18 9.24 -32.68
CA THR A 255 -9.80 9.56 -32.22
C THR A 255 -9.79 10.77 -31.29
N HIS A 256 -10.53 11.84 -31.63
CA HIS A 256 -10.66 12.99 -30.76
C HIS A 256 -11.25 12.60 -29.38
N THR A 257 -12.21 11.71 -29.33
CA THR A 257 -12.79 11.25 -28.04
C THR A 257 -11.81 10.41 -27.25
N LEU A 258 -11.04 9.52 -27.90
CA LEU A 258 -10.10 8.64 -27.22
C LEU A 258 -8.78 9.34 -26.87
N GLU A 259 -8.16 10.00 -27.81
CA GLU A 259 -6.83 10.60 -27.67
C GLU A 259 -6.90 12.10 -27.30
N GLY A 260 -7.84 12.82 -27.90
CA GLY A 260 -7.99 14.27 -27.74
C GLY A 260 -7.74 15.06 -29.01
N GLY A 261 -7.60 16.37 -28.88
CA GLY A 261 -7.34 17.31 -29.99
C GLY A 261 -5.92 17.18 -30.54
N ALA A 262 -5.74 17.70 -31.79
CA ALA A 262 -4.41 17.81 -32.40
C ALA A 262 -3.58 18.88 -31.66
N GLY A 263 -2.39 18.53 -31.21
CA GLY A 263 -1.44 19.47 -30.59
C GLY A 263 -1.31 19.31 -29.05
N ILE A 264 -1.82 18.25 -28.50
CA ILE A 264 -1.57 17.93 -27.08
C ILE A 264 -0.08 17.64 -26.88
N ASP A 265 0.56 18.41 -26.00
CA ASP A 265 1.94 18.17 -25.60
C ASP A 265 2.01 17.02 -24.59
N TRP A 266 2.24 15.81 -25.10
CA TRP A 266 2.35 14.60 -24.30
C TRP A 266 3.54 14.58 -23.34
N GLN A 267 4.58 15.36 -23.62
CA GLN A 267 5.77 15.39 -22.77
C GLN A 267 5.54 16.16 -21.47
N HIS A 268 4.62 17.12 -21.50
CA HIS A 268 4.26 17.94 -20.34
C HIS A 268 2.90 17.56 -19.71
N ALA A 269 2.14 16.67 -20.34
CA ALA A 269 0.82 16.23 -19.87
C ALA A 269 0.83 15.52 -18.50
N ALA A 270 2.00 15.14 -18.00
CA ALA A 270 2.13 14.52 -16.68
C ALA A 270 1.74 15.46 -15.51
N HIS A 271 1.80 16.77 -15.71
CA HIS A 271 1.55 17.77 -14.67
C HIS A 271 0.22 18.52 -14.78
N ALA A 272 -0.31 18.68 -15.99
CA ALA A 272 -1.62 19.27 -16.21
C ALA A 272 -2.24 18.65 -17.46
N LEU A 273 -3.34 17.93 -17.27
CA LEU A 273 -4.15 17.46 -18.41
C LEU A 273 -4.70 18.68 -19.13
N ASP A 274 -4.36 18.81 -20.41
CA ASP A 274 -5.00 19.77 -21.29
C ASP A 274 -6.52 19.53 -21.28
N ASN A 275 -7.30 20.62 -21.37
CA ASN A 275 -8.75 20.53 -21.45
C ASN A 275 -9.22 19.68 -22.63
N ASP A 276 -8.43 19.60 -23.68
CA ASP A 276 -8.71 18.84 -24.90
C ASP A 276 -8.18 17.37 -24.88
N ALA A 277 -7.54 16.95 -23.79
CA ALA A 277 -7.08 15.59 -23.62
C ALA A 277 -8.27 14.59 -23.61
N GLY A 278 -8.17 13.52 -24.38
CA GLY A 278 -9.22 12.50 -24.52
C GLY A 278 -9.29 11.50 -23.34
N LEU A 279 -10.02 10.43 -23.55
CA LEU A 279 -10.26 9.40 -22.54
C LEU A 279 -8.97 8.66 -22.14
N ILE A 280 -8.10 8.32 -23.10
CA ILE A 280 -6.87 7.56 -22.84
C ILE A 280 -5.94 8.32 -21.89
N PRO A 281 -5.50 9.56 -22.19
CA PRO A 281 -4.61 10.29 -21.29
C PRO A 281 -5.23 10.57 -19.92
N ARG A 282 -6.53 10.85 -19.87
CA ARG A 282 -7.24 11.06 -18.59
C ARG A 282 -7.29 9.79 -17.76
N ALA A 283 -7.55 8.64 -18.41
CA ALA A 283 -7.55 7.33 -17.77
C ALA A 283 -6.17 7.00 -17.18
N MET A 284 -5.12 7.14 -17.98
CA MET A 284 -3.74 6.89 -17.54
C MET A 284 -3.36 7.78 -16.37
N HIS A 285 -3.69 9.07 -16.44
CA HIS A 285 -3.44 10.02 -15.35
C HIS A 285 -4.19 9.65 -14.07
N MET A 286 -5.46 9.29 -14.17
CA MET A 286 -6.26 8.85 -13.02
C MET A 286 -5.72 7.57 -12.39
N LEU A 287 -5.42 6.55 -13.21
CA LEU A 287 -4.87 5.28 -12.74
C LEU A 287 -3.53 5.50 -12.03
N TRP A 288 -2.63 6.29 -12.65
CA TRP A 288 -1.33 6.60 -12.05
C TRP A 288 -1.47 7.34 -10.72
N ARG A 289 -2.27 8.40 -10.66
CA ARG A 289 -2.50 9.17 -9.42
C ARG A 289 -3.12 8.32 -8.30
N THR A 290 -4.03 7.42 -8.67
CA THR A 290 -4.67 6.54 -7.69
C THR A 290 -3.69 5.49 -7.19
N ALA A 291 -2.89 4.90 -8.07
CA ALA A 291 -1.83 3.97 -7.70
C ALA A 291 -0.80 4.62 -6.77
N GLU A 292 -0.38 5.86 -7.07
CA GLU A 292 0.57 6.61 -6.21
C GLU A 292 -0.01 6.89 -4.82
N LYS A 293 -1.29 7.26 -4.72
CA LYS A 293 -1.98 7.41 -3.44
C LYS A 293 -2.06 6.09 -2.66
N GLN A 294 -2.37 4.99 -3.34
CA GLN A 294 -2.51 3.69 -2.69
C GLN A 294 -1.16 3.07 -2.30
N ARG A 295 -0.08 3.51 -2.91
CA ARG A 295 1.27 3.11 -2.53
C ARG A 295 1.60 3.45 -1.08
N THR A 296 1.11 4.57 -0.57
CA THR A 296 1.25 4.94 0.86
C THR A 296 0.54 3.97 1.81
N HIS A 297 -0.41 3.19 1.29
CA HIS A 297 -1.15 2.15 2.03
C HIS A 297 -0.61 0.73 1.77
N GLY A 298 0.59 0.62 1.16
CA GLY A 298 1.26 -0.66 0.93
C GLY A 298 0.85 -1.38 -0.37
N TRP A 299 0.06 -0.75 -1.25
CA TRP A 299 -0.27 -1.32 -2.56
C TRP A 299 0.86 -1.11 -3.57
N SER A 300 1.07 -2.09 -4.44
CA SER A 300 2.01 -2.03 -5.55
C SER A 300 1.28 -2.32 -6.86
N TYR A 301 1.48 -1.47 -7.86
CA TYR A 301 0.88 -1.60 -9.19
C TYR A 301 1.96 -1.70 -10.25
N THR A 302 1.77 -2.60 -11.19
CA THR A 302 2.55 -2.69 -12.43
C THR A 302 1.63 -2.34 -13.59
N PHE A 303 2.08 -1.44 -14.46
CA PHE A 303 1.33 -1.04 -15.64
C PHE A 303 2.06 -1.55 -16.88
N GLU A 304 1.31 -2.24 -17.75
CA GLU A 304 1.78 -2.68 -19.05
C GLU A 304 0.87 -2.06 -20.11
N ALA A 305 1.45 -1.60 -21.20
CA ALA A 305 0.71 -1.04 -22.33
C ALA A 305 0.99 -1.86 -23.59
N GLN A 306 -0.05 -2.07 -24.38
CA GLN A 306 0.03 -2.68 -25.70
C GLN A 306 -0.79 -1.83 -26.66
N MET A 307 -0.32 -1.65 -27.87
CA MET A 307 -1.02 -0.93 -28.92
C MET A 307 -1.01 -1.77 -30.18
N VAL A 308 -2.19 -2.20 -30.62
CA VAL A 308 -2.35 -3.08 -31.78
C VAL A 308 -3.28 -2.46 -32.79
N GLU A 309 -2.96 -2.65 -34.06
CA GLU A 309 -3.85 -2.32 -35.18
C GLU A 309 -4.37 -3.61 -35.81
N VAL A 310 -5.67 -3.65 -36.10
CA VAL A 310 -6.29 -4.73 -36.87
C VAL A 310 -6.77 -4.13 -38.20
N TYR A 311 -6.11 -4.52 -39.27
CA TYR A 311 -6.44 -4.06 -40.60
C TYR A 311 -6.43 -5.22 -41.61
N LEU A 312 -7.53 -5.40 -42.35
CA LEU A 312 -7.71 -6.49 -43.34
C LEU A 312 -7.30 -7.88 -42.76
N ASP A 313 -7.83 -8.24 -41.60
CA ASP A 313 -7.56 -9.51 -40.88
C ASP A 313 -6.09 -9.72 -40.45
N GLN A 314 -5.27 -8.70 -40.54
CA GLN A 314 -3.90 -8.69 -39.99
C GLN A 314 -3.84 -7.90 -38.71
N VAL A 315 -3.08 -8.41 -37.76
CA VAL A 315 -2.81 -7.75 -36.49
C VAL A 315 -1.35 -7.26 -36.49
N SER A 316 -1.17 -5.96 -36.31
CA SER A 316 0.13 -5.32 -36.23
C SER A 316 0.33 -4.72 -34.85
N ASP A 317 1.51 -4.92 -34.26
CA ASP A 317 1.95 -4.23 -33.05
C ASP A 317 2.46 -2.83 -33.46
N LEU A 318 2.00 -1.81 -32.72
CA LEU A 318 2.33 -0.41 -33.01
C LEU A 318 3.31 0.22 -31.99
N LEU A 319 3.81 -0.55 -30.98
CA LEU A 319 4.80 -0.10 -30.00
C LEU A 319 6.21 -0.56 -30.32
#